data_0ec323ecb8b4cac10152f8db33bece2d
#
_entry.id   0ec323ecb8b4cac10152f8db33bece2d
#
_cell.length_a   1.000
_cell.length_b   1.000
_cell.length_c   1.000
_cell.angle_alpha   90.00
_cell.angle_beta   90.00
_cell.angle_gamma   90.00
#
_symmetry.space_group_name_H-M   'P 1'
#
loop_
_entity.id
_entity.type
_entity.pdbx_description
1 polymer ?
#
loop_
_entity_poly.entity_id
_entity_poly.type
_entity_poly.pdbx_seq_one_letter_code
_entity_poly.pdbx_strand_id
1 'polypeptide(L)'
;MPYKDIAPPAGKKISIDKGQLSVPDNPVIPFIRGDGTGPDIWAASVRVFDAAVEKAFKGKKSIAWFEVFAGQAAKDKFDNWLPDDTVEAFREFLVGIKGPLTTPVGGGIRSLNVALRQLLDLFVCLRPIQYFKGVPSPVKRPEKVDMVIFRENTEDIYAGIEYAAGTPESKKILDFFTKEFPKEFDKIRFGTKEKASEFWKKVGAPEKDDIMVGIGIKPVSRAGSVRLIHSAISYAIKNQRKSVTLVHKGNIMKFTEGAFRDWGYEIAKQYFGAEEIDGGPWCKIPMGKPGAGIVIKDAIADITLQQVLTRPEDFDVIATLNLNGDYLSDALAAQVGGIGIAPGGNINYITGHAVFEATHGTAPKYANQDKVNPGSVILSGEMMFRYMGWTEAADLILKGLNGAIASRRVTYDFARLMEGATEIKCSQFGDNVIEHM
;
A
#
# COMPACT_ATOMS: atom_id res chain seq x y z
N MET A 1 26.36 9.65 18.64
CA MET A 1 25.18 8.80 18.44
C MET A 1 24.64 9.13 17.05
N PRO A 2 24.09 8.17 16.29
CA PRO A 2 23.59 8.47 14.95
C PRO A 2 22.34 9.37 14.95
N TYR A 3 21.65 9.46 16.09
CA TYR A 3 20.43 10.25 16.24
C TYR A 3 20.71 11.55 17.01
N LYS A 4 20.10 12.64 16.54
CA LYS A 4 20.24 13.97 17.12
C LYS A 4 19.22 14.23 18.24
N ASP A 5 17.97 13.84 17.99
CA ASP A 5 16.83 14.27 18.81
C ASP A 5 16.07 13.12 19.48
N ILE A 6 16.42 11.86 19.15
CA ILE A 6 15.78 10.64 19.67
C ILE A 6 16.86 9.61 20.07
N ALA A 7 16.49 8.61 20.85
CA ALA A 7 17.40 7.52 21.23
C ALA A 7 16.68 6.17 21.20
N PRO A 8 17.27 5.14 20.57
CA PRO A 8 16.68 3.81 20.55
C PRO A 8 16.68 3.18 21.95
N PRO A 9 15.65 2.37 22.28
CA PRO A 9 15.63 1.58 23.50
C PRO A 9 16.67 0.45 23.46
N ALA A 10 16.90 -0.18 24.62
CA ALA A 10 17.71 -1.38 24.68
C ALA A 10 17.04 -2.53 23.90
N GLY A 11 17.76 -3.07 22.93
CA GLY A 11 17.29 -4.15 22.05
C GLY A 11 18.32 -4.46 20.96
N LYS A 12 17.98 -5.35 20.04
CA LYS A 12 18.87 -5.80 18.96
C LYS A 12 18.31 -5.41 17.59
N LYS A 13 19.21 -5.21 16.63
CA LYS A 13 18.83 -4.91 15.24
C LYS A 13 18.40 -6.18 14.51
N ILE A 14 17.37 -6.05 13.67
CA ILE A 14 17.09 -7.02 12.61
C ILE A 14 18.18 -6.84 11.56
N SER A 15 18.66 -7.93 10.98
CA SER A 15 19.63 -7.92 9.90
C SER A 15 19.15 -8.78 8.73
N ILE A 16 19.75 -8.60 7.56
CA ILE A 16 19.48 -9.42 6.39
C ILE A 16 20.78 -10.04 5.89
N ASP A 17 20.76 -11.33 5.61
CA ASP A 17 21.86 -12.05 4.96
C ASP A 17 21.30 -12.89 3.80
N LYS A 18 21.86 -12.72 2.59
CA LYS A 18 21.45 -13.42 1.37
C LYS A 18 19.93 -13.41 1.14
N GLY A 19 19.28 -12.29 1.41
CA GLY A 19 17.84 -12.11 1.23
C GLY A 19 16.96 -12.73 2.33
N GLN A 20 17.56 -13.25 3.40
CA GLN A 20 16.83 -13.77 4.54
C GLN A 20 17.01 -12.86 5.77
N LEU A 21 15.90 -12.51 6.42
CA LEU A 21 15.93 -11.75 7.66
C LEU A 21 16.41 -12.63 8.81
N SER A 22 17.33 -12.08 9.61
CA SER A 22 17.72 -12.60 10.91
C SER A 22 17.08 -11.73 11.99
N VAL A 23 16.04 -12.25 12.64
CA VAL A 23 15.25 -11.53 13.64
C VAL A 23 15.63 -12.01 15.04
N PRO A 24 16.20 -11.14 15.88
CA PRO A 24 16.55 -11.50 17.26
C PRO A 24 15.30 -11.65 18.15
N ASP A 25 15.47 -12.22 19.35
CA ASP A 25 14.36 -12.41 20.28
C ASP A 25 13.86 -11.11 20.92
N ASN A 26 14.65 -10.03 20.86
CA ASN A 26 14.26 -8.68 21.32
C ASN A 26 14.63 -7.64 20.25
N PRO A 27 13.94 -7.59 19.11
CA PRO A 27 14.21 -6.63 18.06
C PRO A 27 13.76 -5.21 18.45
N VAL A 28 14.54 -4.21 18.05
CA VAL A 28 14.09 -2.82 18.09
C VAL A 28 13.22 -2.58 16.85
N ILE A 29 11.98 -2.13 17.06
CA ILE A 29 11.02 -1.82 16.00
C ILE A 29 10.64 -0.34 16.07
N PRO A 30 11.12 0.49 15.13
CA PRO A 30 10.63 1.87 14.98
C PRO A 30 9.13 1.91 14.71
N PHE A 31 8.45 2.84 15.39
CA PHE A 31 7.05 3.09 15.12
C PHE A 31 6.70 4.58 15.12
N ILE A 32 5.69 4.94 14.33
CA ILE A 32 5.08 6.27 14.33
C ILE A 32 3.61 6.11 14.73
N ARG A 33 3.17 6.80 15.78
CA ARG A 33 1.75 6.76 16.20
C ARG A 33 0.82 7.23 15.09
N GLY A 34 1.26 8.22 14.33
CA GLY A 34 0.45 8.87 13.31
C GLY A 34 -0.31 10.07 13.82
N ASP A 35 -1.05 10.71 12.91
CA ASP A 35 -1.86 11.90 13.16
C ASP A 35 -3.35 11.56 13.31
N GLY A 36 -4.13 12.52 13.80
CA GLY A 36 -5.56 12.37 13.93
C GLY A 36 -5.96 11.21 14.84
N THR A 37 -6.54 10.16 14.28
CA THR A 37 -6.91 8.94 15.02
C THR A 37 -5.73 8.01 15.32
N GLY A 38 -4.54 8.32 14.78
CA GLY A 38 -3.31 7.52 14.93
C GLY A 38 -3.00 7.15 16.37
N PRO A 39 -2.95 8.08 17.33
CA PRO A 39 -2.66 7.78 18.73
C PRO A 39 -3.65 6.77 19.36
N ASP A 40 -4.95 6.91 19.08
CA ASP A 40 -5.99 6.00 19.62
C ASP A 40 -5.79 4.57 19.09
N ILE A 41 -5.65 4.42 17.76
CA ILE A 41 -5.49 3.10 17.13
C ILE A 41 -4.15 2.45 17.48
N TRP A 42 -3.07 3.25 17.63
CA TRP A 42 -1.78 2.74 18.07
C TRP A 42 -1.85 2.19 19.51
N ALA A 43 -2.44 2.96 20.42
CA ALA A 43 -2.57 2.56 21.82
C ALA A 43 -3.35 1.24 21.99
N ALA A 44 -4.38 1.01 21.16
CA ALA A 44 -5.10 -0.26 21.13
C ALA A 44 -4.24 -1.38 20.51
N SER A 45 -3.58 -1.10 19.37
CA SER A 45 -2.86 -2.12 18.60
C SER A 45 -1.59 -2.62 19.27
N VAL A 46 -0.80 -1.75 19.90
CA VAL A 46 0.46 -2.15 20.56
C VAL A 46 0.20 -3.18 21.66
N ARG A 47 -0.90 -3.06 22.41
CA ARG A 47 -1.29 -4.05 23.43
C ARG A 47 -1.63 -5.41 22.82
N VAL A 48 -2.28 -5.41 21.66
CA VAL A 48 -2.56 -6.62 20.88
C VAL A 48 -1.26 -7.29 20.43
N PHE A 49 -0.29 -6.52 19.96
CA PHE A 49 1.02 -7.04 19.53
C PHE A 49 1.81 -7.65 20.68
N ASP A 50 1.91 -6.95 21.80
CA ASP A 50 2.62 -7.43 22.99
C ASP A 50 1.97 -8.68 23.55
N ALA A 51 0.64 -8.72 23.63
CA ALA A 51 -0.10 -9.90 24.11
C ALA A 51 0.06 -11.11 23.17
N ALA A 52 0.09 -10.90 21.86
CA ALA A 52 0.31 -11.97 20.89
C ALA A 52 1.73 -12.56 21.02
N VAL A 53 2.75 -11.70 21.16
CA VAL A 53 4.13 -12.13 21.36
C VAL A 53 4.30 -12.87 22.69
N GLU A 54 3.75 -12.34 23.77
CA GLU A 54 3.82 -13.00 25.09
C GLU A 54 3.15 -14.39 25.07
N LYS A 55 1.93 -14.48 24.51
CA LYS A 55 1.21 -15.77 24.40
C LYS A 55 1.92 -16.79 23.50
N ALA A 56 2.47 -16.34 22.35
CA ALA A 56 3.15 -17.20 21.40
C ALA A 56 4.47 -17.73 21.95
N PHE A 57 5.27 -16.89 22.60
CA PHE A 57 6.65 -17.21 22.96
C PHE A 57 6.90 -17.34 24.46
N LYS A 58 5.88 -17.12 25.31
CA LYS A 58 5.93 -17.35 26.77
C LYS A 58 7.11 -16.63 27.44
N GLY A 59 7.27 -15.35 27.15
CA GLY A 59 8.35 -14.49 27.67
C GLY A 59 9.72 -14.70 27.04
N LYS A 60 9.89 -15.62 26.09
CA LYS A 60 11.19 -15.83 25.40
C LYS A 60 11.49 -14.75 24.36
N LYS A 61 10.48 -14.07 23.85
CA LYS A 61 10.62 -12.97 22.91
C LYS A 61 9.84 -11.75 23.37
N SER A 62 10.34 -10.58 23.01
CA SER A 62 9.70 -9.29 23.27
C SER A 62 10.05 -8.30 22.18
N ILE A 63 9.35 -7.17 22.10
CA ILE A 63 9.67 -6.09 21.15
C ILE A 63 10.15 -4.87 21.93
N ALA A 64 11.26 -4.29 21.50
CA ALA A 64 11.72 -3.01 21.96
C ALA A 64 11.17 -1.90 21.05
N TRP A 65 10.02 -1.34 21.41
CA TRP A 65 9.35 -0.31 20.61
C TRP A 65 10.11 1.00 20.66
N PHE A 66 10.50 1.52 19.48
CA PHE A 66 11.22 2.77 19.31
C PHE A 66 10.34 3.84 18.68
N GLU A 67 9.83 4.77 19.48
CA GLU A 67 9.01 5.86 18.96
C GLU A 67 9.84 6.82 18.11
N VAL A 68 9.45 7.00 16.86
CA VAL A 68 9.98 7.97 15.91
C VAL A 68 8.85 8.85 15.39
N PHE A 69 9.17 10.02 14.86
CA PHE A 69 8.17 11.07 14.63
C PHE A 69 8.07 11.43 13.15
N ALA A 70 6.83 11.53 12.65
CA ALA A 70 6.49 12.12 11.37
C ALA A 70 5.11 12.77 11.48
N GLY A 71 4.76 13.64 10.52
CA GLY A 71 3.48 14.31 10.49
C GLY A 71 3.39 15.49 11.45
N GLN A 72 2.18 15.75 11.95
CA GLN A 72 1.91 16.91 12.82
C GLN A 72 2.74 16.84 14.12
N ALA A 73 2.82 15.66 14.74
CA ALA A 73 3.59 15.48 15.97
C ALA A 73 5.08 15.81 15.79
N ALA A 74 5.67 15.50 14.63
CA ALA A 74 7.06 15.86 14.31
C ALA A 74 7.18 17.37 14.06
N LYS A 75 6.23 17.97 13.33
CA LYS A 75 6.20 19.41 13.09
C LYS A 75 6.12 20.20 14.38
N ASP A 76 5.25 19.80 15.32
CA ASP A 76 5.08 20.47 16.60
C ASP A 76 6.31 20.36 17.51
N LYS A 77 7.01 19.21 17.46
CA LYS A 77 8.14 18.93 18.34
C LYS A 77 9.50 19.42 17.79
N PHE A 78 9.69 19.33 16.47
CA PHE A 78 11.00 19.55 15.82
C PHE A 78 10.95 20.62 14.72
N ASP A 79 9.80 21.23 14.47
CA ASP A 79 9.57 22.13 13.34
C ASP A 79 9.86 21.51 11.96
N ASN A 80 9.77 20.18 11.88
CA ASN A 80 10.03 19.39 10.69
C ASN A 80 8.98 18.28 10.53
N TRP A 81 8.35 18.16 9.37
CA TRP A 81 7.33 17.15 9.10
C TRP A 81 7.87 15.71 9.03
N LEU A 82 9.12 15.55 8.64
CA LEU A 82 9.80 14.26 8.54
C LEU A 82 11.28 14.43 8.93
N PRO A 83 11.64 14.32 10.23
CA PRO A 83 13.01 14.40 10.68
C PRO A 83 13.91 13.33 10.07
N ASP A 84 15.16 13.67 9.79
CA ASP A 84 16.15 12.71 9.27
C ASP A 84 16.35 11.53 10.22
N ASP A 85 16.32 11.75 11.53
CA ASP A 85 16.39 10.69 12.56
C ASP A 85 15.33 9.61 12.36
N THR A 86 14.12 9.97 11.92
CA THR A 86 13.05 9.00 11.63
C THR A 86 13.40 8.12 10.44
N VAL A 87 13.92 8.71 9.38
CA VAL A 87 14.35 7.97 8.19
C VAL A 87 15.53 7.04 8.52
N GLU A 88 16.49 7.55 9.27
CA GLU A 88 17.65 6.76 9.71
C GLU A 88 17.25 5.61 10.65
N ALA A 89 16.27 5.79 11.52
CA ALA A 89 15.75 4.72 12.36
C ALA A 89 15.17 3.56 11.52
N PHE A 90 14.37 3.85 10.49
CA PHE A 90 13.89 2.80 9.59
C PHE A 90 15.02 2.17 8.77
N ARG A 91 16.05 2.94 8.37
CA ARG A 91 17.23 2.38 7.68
C ARG A 91 18.02 1.44 8.59
N GLU A 92 18.23 1.84 9.84
CA GLU A 92 19.05 1.08 10.79
C GLU A 92 18.38 -0.21 11.26
N PHE A 93 17.06 -0.16 11.54
CA PHE A 93 16.34 -1.28 12.16
C PHE A 93 15.52 -2.12 11.16
N LEU A 94 15.50 -1.75 9.89
CA LEU A 94 14.90 -2.44 8.73
C LEU A 94 13.37 -2.56 8.76
N VAL A 95 12.79 -2.98 9.88
CA VAL A 95 11.35 -3.29 9.98
C VAL A 95 10.70 -2.32 10.96
N GLY A 96 9.61 -1.70 10.56
CA GLY A 96 8.84 -0.83 11.44
C GLY A 96 7.37 -0.75 11.06
N ILE A 97 6.60 0.02 11.84
CA ILE A 97 5.15 0.17 11.67
C ILE A 97 4.74 1.62 11.92
N LYS A 98 3.71 2.10 11.25
CA LYS A 98 3.20 3.46 11.44
C LYS A 98 1.68 3.57 11.34
N GLY A 99 1.14 4.54 12.05
CA GLY A 99 -0.23 5.02 11.86
C GLY A 99 -0.37 5.94 10.65
N PRO A 100 -1.57 6.48 10.40
CA PRO A 100 -1.85 7.39 9.30
C PRO A 100 -1.13 8.72 9.49
N LEU A 101 -0.69 9.35 8.40
CA LEU A 101 0.00 10.64 8.42
C LEU A 101 -0.79 11.69 7.63
N THR A 102 -0.85 12.89 8.17
CA THR A 102 -1.40 14.05 7.48
C THR A 102 -0.44 14.53 6.41
N THR A 103 -0.95 14.72 5.20
CA THR A 103 -0.23 15.46 4.16
C THR A 103 -0.63 16.93 4.26
N PRO A 104 0.31 17.86 4.49
CA PRO A 104 -0.02 19.29 4.54
C PRO A 104 -0.62 19.76 3.22
N VAL A 105 -1.72 20.53 3.30
CA VAL A 105 -2.35 21.15 2.14
C VAL A 105 -1.64 22.46 1.83
N GLY A 106 -1.00 22.56 0.66
CA GLY A 106 -0.28 23.77 0.22
C GLY A 106 1.25 23.70 0.43
N GLY A 107 1.97 24.63 -0.17
CA GLY A 107 3.42 24.78 0.04
C GLY A 107 4.34 23.77 -0.67
N GLY A 108 3.83 22.97 -1.62
CA GLY A 108 4.67 22.04 -2.42
C GLY A 108 5.17 20.82 -1.64
N ILE A 109 4.68 20.57 -0.41
CA ILE A 109 5.05 19.41 0.37
C ILE A 109 4.33 18.19 -0.19
N ARG A 110 5.12 17.20 -0.64
CA ARG A 110 4.60 15.90 -1.09
C ARG A 110 4.10 15.07 0.10
N SER A 111 3.25 14.08 -0.18
CA SER A 111 2.82 13.13 0.83
C SER A 111 3.99 12.52 1.60
N LEU A 112 3.96 12.60 2.93
CA LEU A 112 5.00 12.02 3.80
C LEU A 112 5.11 10.51 3.62
N ASN A 113 4.00 9.84 3.30
CA ASN A 113 3.99 8.42 2.97
C ASN A 113 4.81 8.16 1.70
N VAL A 114 4.61 8.97 0.65
CA VAL A 114 5.38 8.87 -0.60
C VAL A 114 6.86 9.16 -0.35
N ALA A 115 7.18 10.16 0.47
CA ALA A 115 8.57 10.49 0.82
C ALA A 115 9.28 9.31 1.50
N LEU A 116 8.67 8.67 2.50
CA LEU A 116 9.22 7.48 3.16
C LEU A 116 9.45 6.33 2.19
N ARG A 117 8.47 6.05 1.31
CA ARG A 117 8.56 4.99 0.29
C ARG A 117 9.74 5.22 -0.66
N GLN A 118 9.95 6.46 -1.09
CA GLN A 118 11.06 6.83 -1.99
C GLN A 118 12.41 6.83 -1.27
N LEU A 119 12.52 7.43 -0.08
CA LEU A 119 13.77 7.53 0.68
C LEU A 119 14.32 6.17 1.15
N LEU A 120 13.44 5.20 1.35
CA LEU A 120 13.78 3.82 1.75
C LEU A 120 13.69 2.83 0.58
N ASP A 121 13.38 3.31 -0.63
CA ASP A 121 13.15 2.51 -1.84
C ASP A 121 12.21 1.32 -1.60
N LEU A 122 11.08 1.55 -0.93
CA LEU A 122 10.08 0.53 -0.62
C LEU A 122 9.20 0.28 -1.86
N PHE A 123 9.71 -0.48 -2.81
CA PHE A 123 9.14 -0.59 -4.15
C PHE A 123 7.89 -1.47 -4.27
N VAL A 124 7.54 -2.23 -3.24
CA VAL A 124 6.30 -3.00 -3.17
C VAL A 124 5.38 -2.40 -2.12
N CYS A 125 4.18 -1.97 -2.48
CA CYS A 125 3.08 -1.79 -1.54
C CYS A 125 2.24 -3.07 -1.57
N LEU A 126 2.34 -3.86 -0.50
CA LEU A 126 1.66 -5.14 -0.32
C LEU A 126 0.35 -4.89 0.43
N ARG A 127 -0.78 -5.27 -0.17
CA ARG A 127 -2.12 -5.10 0.41
C ARG A 127 -2.91 -6.41 0.30
N PRO A 128 -2.91 -7.27 1.31
CA PRO A 128 -3.81 -8.42 1.40
C PRO A 128 -5.25 -7.95 1.62
N ILE A 129 -6.16 -8.55 0.89
CA ILE A 129 -7.61 -8.29 0.99
C ILE A 129 -8.29 -9.61 1.28
N GLN A 130 -8.77 -9.77 2.50
CA GLN A 130 -9.41 -10.99 2.98
C GLN A 130 -10.69 -10.65 3.74
N TYR A 131 -11.73 -11.45 3.53
CA TYR A 131 -12.98 -11.32 4.28
C TYR A 131 -12.91 -12.01 5.63
N PHE A 132 -13.35 -11.34 6.68
CA PHE A 132 -13.53 -11.89 8.01
C PHE A 132 -15.02 -12.21 8.21
N LYS A 133 -15.31 -13.45 8.58
CA LYS A 133 -16.68 -13.92 8.71
C LYS A 133 -17.49 -13.11 9.73
N GLY A 134 -18.60 -12.56 9.27
CA GLY A 134 -19.49 -11.71 10.08
C GLY A 134 -19.32 -10.21 9.86
N VAL A 135 -18.26 -9.78 9.18
CA VAL A 135 -18.11 -8.37 8.80
C VAL A 135 -19.17 -7.98 7.77
N PRO A 136 -19.81 -6.82 7.94
CA PRO A 136 -20.75 -6.32 6.94
C PRO A 136 -20.07 -6.08 5.59
N SER A 137 -20.73 -6.52 4.50
CA SER A 137 -20.19 -6.37 3.14
C SER A 137 -21.28 -5.95 2.17
N PRO A 138 -20.97 -5.08 1.18
CA PRO A 138 -21.89 -4.70 0.13
C PRO A 138 -22.05 -5.76 -0.98
N VAL A 139 -21.16 -6.77 -1.01
CA VAL A 139 -21.21 -7.83 -2.02
C VAL A 139 -21.90 -9.09 -1.50
N LYS A 140 -22.48 -9.88 -2.42
CA LYS A 140 -23.29 -11.06 -2.05
C LYS A 140 -22.48 -12.22 -1.46
N ARG A 141 -21.23 -12.38 -1.85
CA ARG A 141 -20.36 -13.49 -1.47
C ARG A 141 -18.96 -13.01 -1.14
N PRO A 142 -18.82 -12.22 -0.05
CA PRO A 142 -17.52 -11.65 0.33
C PRO A 142 -16.49 -12.71 0.73
N GLU A 143 -16.94 -13.89 1.14
CA GLU A 143 -16.08 -15.04 1.47
C GLU A 143 -15.25 -15.56 0.30
N LYS A 144 -15.57 -15.15 -0.93
CA LYS A 144 -14.79 -15.44 -2.14
C LYS A 144 -13.67 -14.43 -2.41
N VAL A 145 -13.63 -13.35 -1.66
CA VAL A 145 -12.60 -12.31 -1.79
C VAL A 145 -11.41 -12.70 -0.92
N ASP A 146 -10.36 -13.19 -1.57
CA ASP A 146 -9.06 -13.49 -0.97
C ASP A 146 -7.98 -13.17 -2.01
N MET A 147 -7.54 -11.92 -2.01
CA MET A 147 -6.61 -11.39 -3.00
C MET A 147 -5.45 -10.69 -2.32
N VAL A 148 -4.31 -10.65 -3.00
CA VAL A 148 -3.13 -9.92 -2.53
C VAL A 148 -2.65 -8.99 -3.62
N ILE A 149 -2.64 -7.68 -3.36
CA ILE A 149 -2.17 -6.69 -4.32
C ILE A 149 -0.70 -6.39 -4.08
N PHE A 150 0.10 -6.53 -5.13
CA PHE A 150 1.45 -6.02 -5.29
C PHE A 150 1.36 -4.74 -6.13
N ARG A 151 1.26 -3.59 -5.45
CA ARG A 151 1.23 -2.28 -6.06
C ARG A 151 2.65 -1.75 -6.19
N GLU A 152 3.04 -1.32 -7.39
CA GLU A 152 4.27 -0.55 -7.58
C GLU A 152 4.20 0.71 -6.72
N ASN A 153 5.32 1.17 -6.17
CA ASN A 153 5.28 2.12 -5.08
C ASN A 153 6.22 3.33 -5.23
N THR A 154 7.03 3.37 -6.29
CA THR A 154 8.10 4.36 -6.46
C THR A 154 8.03 5.15 -7.77
N GLU A 155 7.31 4.66 -8.75
CA GLU A 155 7.15 5.23 -10.08
C GLU A 155 5.70 5.63 -10.36
N ASP A 156 5.31 5.65 -11.64
CA ASP A 156 4.02 6.06 -12.12
C ASP A 156 3.78 7.56 -11.88
N ILE A 157 2.56 8.03 -11.91
CA ILE A 157 2.23 9.44 -11.61
C ILE A 157 2.61 9.84 -10.17
N TYR A 158 2.79 8.88 -9.27
CA TYR A 158 3.27 9.07 -7.91
C TYR A 158 4.74 9.49 -7.83
N ALA A 159 5.51 9.43 -8.93
CA ALA A 159 6.82 10.07 -9.02
C ALA A 159 6.72 11.59 -8.80
N GLY A 160 5.53 12.17 -8.99
CA GLY A 160 5.23 13.57 -8.72
C GLY A 160 5.94 14.53 -9.64
N ILE A 161 6.19 14.11 -10.89
CA ILE A 161 6.73 14.99 -11.95
C ILE A 161 5.52 15.69 -12.57
N GLU A 162 5.17 16.84 -12.01
CA GLU A 162 3.96 17.56 -12.36
C GLU A 162 4.19 19.07 -12.36
N TYR A 163 3.59 19.77 -13.30
CA TYR A 163 3.71 21.20 -13.48
C TYR A 163 2.34 21.86 -13.62
N ALA A 164 2.08 22.84 -12.78
CA ALA A 164 0.81 23.54 -12.75
C ALA A 164 0.57 24.36 -14.02
N ALA A 165 -0.67 24.44 -14.44
CA ALA A 165 -1.08 25.26 -15.57
C ALA A 165 -0.70 26.74 -15.38
N GLY A 166 -0.23 27.40 -16.45
CA GLY A 166 0.15 28.80 -16.46
C GLY A 166 1.50 29.13 -15.81
N THR A 167 2.24 28.13 -15.32
CA THR A 167 3.58 28.36 -14.75
C THR A 167 4.65 28.46 -15.84
N PRO A 168 5.80 29.12 -15.56
CA PRO A 168 6.92 29.16 -16.47
C PRO A 168 7.45 27.78 -16.88
N GLU A 169 7.40 26.82 -15.97
CA GLU A 169 7.84 25.44 -16.18
C GLU A 169 6.91 24.72 -17.17
N SER A 170 5.59 24.79 -16.97
CA SER A 170 4.63 24.21 -17.90
C SER A 170 4.76 24.82 -19.30
N LYS A 171 5.00 26.13 -19.37
CA LYS A 171 5.24 26.80 -20.65
C LYS A 171 6.49 26.28 -21.35
N LYS A 172 7.62 26.12 -20.65
CA LYS A 172 8.86 25.56 -21.23
C LYS A 172 8.64 24.16 -21.81
N ILE A 173 7.85 23.33 -21.12
CA ILE A 173 7.54 21.96 -21.60
C ILE A 173 6.66 22.04 -22.85
N LEU A 174 5.64 22.89 -22.87
CA LEU A 174 4.79 23.09 -24.06
C LEU A 174 5.58 23.61 -25.23
N ASP A 175 6.46 24.60 -25.03
CA ASP A 175 7.36 25.15 -26.07
C ASP A 175 8.32 24.06 -26.61
N PHE A 176 8.87 23.22 -25.73
CA PHE A 176 9.69 22.07 -26.13
C PHE A 176 8.90 21.08 -27.00
N PHE A 177 7.70 20.67 -26.56
CA PHE A 177 6.85 19.79 -27.37
C PHE A 177 6.44 20.40 -28.70
N THR A 178 6.13 21.69 -28.73
CA THR A 178 5.79 22.40 -29.97
C THR A 178 6.94 22.33 -30.97
N LYS A 179 8.18 22.48 -30.48
CA LYS A 179 9.37 22.49 -31.32
C LYS A 179 9.83 21.09 -31.74
N GLU A 180 9.94 20.18 -30.79
CA GLU A 180 10.58 18.87 -30.99
C GLU A 180 9.57 17.75 -31.33
N PHE A 181 8.33 17.88 -30.89
CA PHE A 181 7.27 16.88 -31.09
C PHE A 181 5.92 17.49 -31.52
N PRO A 182 5.89 18.23 -32.65
CA PRO A 182 4.70 19.00 -33.07
C PRO A 182 3.45 18.13 -33.28
N LYS A 183 3.62 16.91 -33.78
CA LYS A 183 2.49 15.97 -33.97
C LYS A 183 1.86 15.50 -32.64
N GLU A 184 2.68 15.33 -31.61
CA GLU A 184 2.24 14.98 -30.26
C GLU A 184 1.63 16.20 -29.58
N PHE A 185 2.22 17.38 -29.74
CA PHE A 185 1.68 18.63 -29.23
C PHE A 185 0.28 18.94 -29.76
N ASP A 186 0.01 18.67 -31.03
CA ASP A 186 -1.32 18.87 -31.62
C ASP A 186 -2.42 18.06 -30.94
N LYS A 187 -2.08 16.99 -30.23
CA LYS A 187 -3.01 16.20 -29.43
C LYS A 187 -3.42 16.90 -28.11
N ILE A 188 -2.67 17.94 -27.70
CA ILE A 188 -3.05 18.78 -26.56
C ILE A 188 -4.13 19.76 -27.04
N ARG A 189 -5.38 19.44 -26.77
CA ARG A 189 -6.54 20.08 -27.39
C ARG A 189 -6.58 21.59 -27.24
N PHE A 190 -6.18 22.12 -26.10
CA PHE A 190 -6.17 23.54 -25.76
C PHE A 190 -4.75 24.07 -25.48
N GLY A 191 -3.77 23.51 -26.17
CA GLY A 191 -2.35 23.82 -25.99
C GLY A 191 -1.89 25.13 -26.67
N THR A 192 -2.75 25.81 -27.44
CA THR A 192 -2.49 27.10 -28.02
C THR A 192 -3.57 28.12 -27.69
N LYS A 193 -3.22 29.42 -27.74
CA LYS A 193 -4.18 30.52 -27.50
C LYS A 193 -5.35 30.45 -28.47
N GLU A 194 -5.08 30.18 -29.74
CA GLU A 194 -6.10 30.12 -30.79
C GLU A 194 -7.13 29.06 -30.53
N LYS A 195 -6.67 27.82 -30.18
CA LYS A 195 -7.57 26.71 -29.87
C LYS A 195 -8.42 26.97 -28.61
N ALA A 196 -7.86 27.58 -27.56
CA ALA A 196 -8.57 27.95 -26.36
C ALA A 196 -9.58 29.08 -26.60
N SER A 197 -9.17 30.14 -27.32
CA SER A 197 -9.99 31.30 -27.67
C SER A 197 -11.20 30.91 -28.51
N GLU A 198 -11.02 30.06 -29.52
CA GLU A 198 -12.14 29.54 -30.34
C GLU A 198 -13.18 28.83 -29.49
N PHE A 199 -12.75 28.05 -28.50
CA PHE A 199 -13.66 27.38 -27.58
C PHE A 199 -14.46 28.38 -26.72
N TRP A 200 -13.77 29.37 -26.11
CA TRP A 200 -14.44 30.38 -25.26
C TRP A 200 -15.46 31.19 -26.02
N LYS A 201 -15.16 31.58 -27.28
CA LYS A 201 -16.11 32.24 -28.19
C LYS A 201 -17.37 31.39 -28.43
N LYS A 202 -17.21 30.09 -28.68
CA LYS A 202 -18.33 29.18 -28.93
C LYS A 202 -19.25 28.99 -27.72
N VAL A 203 -18.73 29.02 -26.50
CA VAL A 203 -19.51 28.85 -25.26
C VAL A 203 -19.99 30.16 -24.65
N GLY A 204 -19.65 31.32 -25.28
CA GLY A 204 -20.06 32.64 -24.79
C GLY A 204 -19.46 33.02 -23.41
N ALA A 205 -18.35 32.41 -23.02
CA ALA A 205 -17.66 32.68 -21.77
C ALA A 205 -16.59 33.77 -21.96
N PRO A 206 -16.23 34.53 -20.89
CA PRO A 206 -15.16 35.49 -20.96
C PRO A 206 -13.85 34.84 -21.40
N GLU A 207 -13.20 35.42 -22.40
CA GLU A 207 -11.93 34.96 -22.92
C GLU A 207 -10.83 35.13 -21.87
N LYS A 208 -10.04 34.07 -21.62
CA LYS A 208 -8.80 34.14 -20.84
C LYS A 208 -7.63 33.95 -21.80
N ASP A 209 -6.70 34.91 -21.77
CA ASP A 209 -5.56 34.96 -22.70
C ASP A 209 -4.48 33.88 -22.45
N ASP A 210 -4.57 33.12 -21.38
CA ASP A 210 -3.51 32.19 -20.97
C ASP A 210 -3.79 30.75 -21.41
N ILE A 211 -2.72 30.06 -21.82
CA ILE A 211 -2.73 28.62 -22.02
C ILE A 211 -2.71 27.96 -20.66
N MET A 212 -3.85 27.38 -20.25
CA MET A 212 -4.04 26.76 -18.94
C MET A 212 -4.03 25.24 -19.07
N VAL A 213 -2.83 24.67 -19.29
CA VAL A 213 -2.61 23.23 -19.40
C VAL A 213 -1.62 22.79 -18.32
N GLY A 214 -2.08 21.95 -17.39
CA GLY A 214 -1.22 21.23 -16.45
C GLY A 214 -0.59 20.02 -17.13
N ILE A 215 0.64 19.68 -16.77
CA ILE A 215 1.40 18.57 -17.37
C ILE A 215 1.92 17.67 -16.28
N GLY A 216 1.64 16.35 -16.39
CA GLY A 216 2.20 15.32 -15.55
C GLY A 216 2.92 14.26 -16.38
N ILE A 217 4.00 13.69 -15.82
CA ILE A 217 4.78 12.63 -16.45
C ILE A 217 4.57 11.33 -15.69
N LYS A 218 4.27 10.26 -16.44
CA LYS A 218 4.10 8.89 -15.92
C LYS A 218 5.32 8.04 -16.30
N PRO A 219 6.37 8.00 -15.48
CA PRO A 219 7.50 7.10 -15.73
C PRO A 219 7.13 5.68 -15.36
N VAL A 220 7.49 4.73 -16.22
CA VAL A 220 7.42 3.28 -15.94
C VAL A 220 8.68 2.66 -16.49
N SER A 221 9.54 2.14 -15.61
CA SER A 221 10.81 1.54 -15.99
C SER A 221 10.74 0.02 -16.03
N ARG A 222 11.63 -0.59 -16.85
CA ARG A 222 11.79 -2.04 -16.86
C ARG A 222 12.28 -2.55 -15.50
N ALA A 223 13.23 -1.86 -14.88
CA ALA A 223 13.79 -2.25 -13.59
C ALA A 223 12.73 -2.23 -12.47
N GLY A 224 11.92 -1.16 -12.38
CA GLY A 224 10.80 -1.05 -11.43
C GLY A 224 9.76 -2.16 -11.64
N SER A 225 9.40 -2.42 -12.90
CA SER A 225 8.45 -3.48 -13.25
C SER A 225 9.00 -4.88 -12.92
N VAL A 226 10.28 -5.15 -13.24
CA VAL A 226 10.93 -6.44 -12.96
C VAL A 226 10.93 -6.74 -11.47
N ARG A 227 11.39 -5.82 -10.63
CA ARG A 227 11.49 -6.06 -9.19
C ARG A 227 10.12 -6.27 -8.52
N LEU A 228 9.09 -5.58 -8.97
CA LEU A 228 7.72 -5.76 -8.50
C LEU A 228 7.16 -7.14 -8.88
N ILE A 229 7.21 -7.48 -10.17
CA ILE A 229 6.59 -8.70 -10.70
C ILE A 229 7.34 -9.93 -10.21
N HIS A 230 8.68 -9.88 -10.15
CA HIS A 230 9.48 -10.93 -9.55
C HIS A 230 9.07 -11.20 -8.09
N SER A 231 8.86 -10.12 -7.31
CA SER A 231 8.40 -10.24 -5.91
C SER A 231 7.00 -10.83 -5.83
N ALA A 232 6.09 -10.46 -6.71
CA ALA A 232 4.72 -10.98 -6.76
C ALA A 232 4.69 -12.49 -7.08
N ILE A 233 5.47 -12.94 -8.07
CA ILE A 233 5.55 -14.36 -8.43
C ILE A 233 6.24 -15.15 -7.31
N SER A 234 7.32 -14.62 -6.73
CA SER A 234 8.01 -15.26 -5.60
C SER A 234 7.09 -15.41 -4.37
N TYR A 235 6.28 -14.39 -4.10
CA TYR A 235 5.25 -14.45 -3.05
C TYR A 235 4.19 -15.52 -3.36
N ALA A 236 3.72 -15.59 -4.61
CA ALA A 236 2.75 -16.59 -5.03
C ALA A 236 3.29 -18.01 -4.81
N ILE A 237 4.57 -18.25 -5.14
CA ILE A 237 5.25 -19.53 -4.91
C ILE A 237 5.33 -19.85 -3.41
N LYS A 238 5.87 -18.90 -2.61
CA LYS A 238 6.06 -19.09 -1.17
C LYS A 238 4.75 -19.36 -0.43
N ASN A 239 3.66 -18.70 -0.84
CA ASN A 239 2.35 -18.78 -0.19
C ASN A 239 1.36 -19.71 -0.91
N GLN A 240 1.83 -20.55 -1.85
CA GLN A 240 1.04 -21.54 -2.58
C GLN A 240 -0.22 -20.94 -3.24
N ARG A 241 -0.08 -19.73 -3.79
CA ARG A 241 -1.16 -19.03 -4.51
C ARG A 241 -1.29 -19.62 -5.92
N LYS A 242 -2.45 -19.44 -6.55
CA LYS A 242 -2.82 -20.11 -7.80
C LYS A 242 -2.44 -19.34 -9.05
N SER A 243 -2.45 -18.01 -8.96
CA SER A 243 -2.17 -17.16 -10.13
C SER A 243 -1.59 -15.81 -9.76
N VAL A 244 -0.90 -15.19 -10.72
CA VAL A 244 -0.50 -13.78 -10.71
C VAL A 244 -1.15 -13.09 -11.90
N THR A 245 -1.98 -12.08 -11.64
CA THR A 245 -2.63 -11.28 -12.69
C THR A 245 -1.92 -9.93 -12.82
N LEU A 246 -1.38 -9.65 -14.00
CA LEU A 246 -0.79 -8.36 -14.35
C LEU A 246 -1.90 -7.41 -14.75
N VAL A 247 -2.24 -6.43 -13.91
CA VAL A 247 -3.33 -5.48 -14.19
C VAL A 247 -2.75 -4.21 -14.79
N HIS A 248 -3.28 -3.79 -15.94
CA HIS A 248 -2.73 -2.68 -16.73
C HIS A 248 -3.79 -2.03 -17.65
N LYS A 249 -3.49 -0.84 -18.17
CA LYS A 249 -4.24 -0.15 -19.24
C LYS A 249 -3.41 -0.08 -20.55
N GLY A 250 -2.71 -1.14 -20.88
CA GLY A 250 -1.75 -1.21 -21.99
C GLY A 250 -2.35 -1.08 -23.39
N ASN A 251 -3.67 -1.24 -23.57
CA ASN A 251 -4.35 -0.95 -24.82
C ASN A 251 -4.36 0.54 -25.17
N ILE A 252 -4.25 1.43 -24.18
CA ILE A 252 -4.17 2.89 -24.32
C ILE A 252 -2.72 3.36 -24.10
N MET A 253 -2.12 2.99 -22.98
CA MET A 253 -0.76 3.38 -22.59
C MET A 253 0.25 2.29 -22.99
N LYS A 254 0.48 2.14 -24.29
CA LYS A 254 1.21 1.01 -24.90
C LYS A 254 2.66 0.89 -24.42
N PHE A 255 3.35 2.01 -24.23
CA PHE A 255 4.78 2.07 -23.93
C PHE A 255 5.09 2.25 -22.44
N THR A 256 4.09 2.33 -21.59
CA THR A 256 4.20 2.35 -20.14
C THR A 256 3.49 1.12 -19.56
N GLU A 257 2.18 1.12 -19.47
CA GLU A 257 1.43 -0.01 -18.90
C GLU A 257 1.45 -1.26 -19.78
N GLY A 258 1.47 -1.11 -21.10
CA GLY A 258 1.67 -2.22 -22.03
C GLY A 258 3.06 -2.83 -21.88
N ALA A 259 4.09 -1.99 -21.74
CA ALA A 259 5.45 -2.45 -21.49
C ALA A 259 5.56 -3.19 -20.14
N PHE A 260 4.91 -2.71 -19.08
CA PHE A 260 4.81 -3.41 -17.79
C PHE A 260 4.30 -4.84 -17.96
N ARG A 261 3.20 -5.02 -18.70
CA ARG A 261 2.63 -6.36 -19.03
C ARG A 261 3.67 -7.23 -19.76
N ASP A 262 4.27 -6.70 -20.81
CA ASP A 262 5.19 -7.46 -21.66
C ASP A 262 6.44 -7.89 -20.88
N TRP A 263 7.03 -7.00 -20.11
CA TRP A 263 8.12 -7.34 -19.18
C TRP A 263 7.70 -8.38 -18.13
N GLY A 264 6.44 -8.34 -17.69
CA GLY A 264 5.92 -9.33 -16.76
C GLY A 264 5.96 -10.75 -17.31
N TYR A 265 5.57 -10.94 -18.56
CA TYR A 265 5.69 -12.22 -19.23
C TYR A 265 7.15 -12.64 -19.49
N GLU A 266 8.02 -11.69 -19.87
CA GLU A 266 9.46 -11.96 -20.00
C GLU A 266 10.04 -12.50 -18.68
N ILE A 267 9.72 -11.84 -17.55
CA ILE A 267 10.19 -12.25 -16.22
C ILE A 267 9.69 -13.64 -15.85
N ALA A 268 8.39 -13.90 -16.04
CA ALA A 268 7.80 -15.21 -15.77
C ALA A 268 8.53 -16.33 -16.52
N LYS A 269 8.85 -16.11 -17.80
CA LYS A 269 9.60 -17.07 -18.62
C LYS A 269 11.07 -17.18 -18.21
N GLN A 270 11.74 -16.05 -18.05
CA GLN A 270 13.20 -16.00 -17.85
C GLN A 270 13.60 -16.48 -16.45
N TYR A 271 12.91 -16.07 -15.40
CA TYR A 271 13.31 -16.34 -14.01
C TYR A 271 12.58 -17.52 -13.39
N PHE A 272 11.36 -17.80 -13.82
CA PHE A 272 10.54 -18.87 -13.26
C PHE A 272 10.31 -20.03 -14.25
N GLY A 273 10.77 -19.85 -15.50
CA GLY A 273 10.66 -20.84 -16.56
C GLY A 273 9.23 -21.17 -16.92
N ALA A 274 8.33 -20.19 -16.83
CA ALA A 274 6.96 -20.35 -17.27
C ALA A 274 6.87 -20.54 -18.79
N GLU A 275 5.91 -21.33 -19.24
CA GLU A 275 5.67 -21.67 -20.63
C GLU A 275 4.31 -21.14 -21.07
N GLU A 276 4.21 -20.70 -22.33
CA GLU A 276 2.95 -20.20 -22.88
C GLU A 276 1.86 -21.26 -22.88
N ILE A 277 0.65 -20.85 -22.59
CA ILE A 277 -0.56 -21.68 -22.63
C ILE A 277 -1.62 -21.01 -23.52
N ASP A 278 -2.50 -21.80 -24.09
CA ASP A 278 -3.68 -21.36 -24.87
C ASP A 278 -3.35 -20.39 -26.02
N GLY A 279 -2.15 -20.51 -26.62
CA GLY A 279 -1.69 -19.65 -27.72
C GLY A 279 -1.09 -18.32 -27.26
N GLY A 280 -0.78 -18.17 -25.98
CA GLY A 280 -0.16 -16.96 -25.39
C GLY A 280 -1.08 -15.75 -25.29
N PRO A 281 -0.65 -14.66 -24.65
CA PRO A 281 0.60 -14.49 -23.91
C PRO A 281 0.59 -15.11 -22.51
N TRP A 282 -0.56 -15.62 -22.04
CA TRP A 282 -0.65 -16.25 -20.73
C TRP A 282 0.36 -17.41 -20.62
N CYS A 283 0.95 -17.56 -19.45
CA CYS A 283 1.93 -18.60 -19.23
C CYS A 283 1.74 -19.27 -17.87
N LYS A 284 2.29 -20.48 -17.74
CA LYS A 284 2.17 -21.33 -16.56
C LYS A 284 3.53 -21.89 -16.17
N ILE A 285 3.82 -21.95 -14.88
CA ILE A 285 5.03 -22.61 -14.39
C ILE A 285 4.84 -24.12 -14.53
N PRO A 286 5.74 -24.83 -15.29
CA PRO A 286 5.58 -26.23 -15.58
C PRO A 286 5.88 -27.13 -14.37
N MET A 287 5.44 -28.38 -14.45
CA MET A 287 5.70 -29.39 -13.42
C MET A 287 7.22 -29.60 -13.21
N GLY A 288 7.60 -29.83 -11.96
CA GLY A 288 9.01 -30.03 -11.58
C GLY A 288 9.77 -28.74 -11.22
N LYS A 289 9.15 -27.57 -11.36
CA LYS A 289 9.72 -26.28 -10.91
C LYS A 289 9.01 -25.76 -9.65
N PRO A 290 9.69 -24.95 -8.80
CA PRO A 290 9.04 -24.25 -7.72
C PRO A 290 7.85 -23.42 -8.23
N GLY A 291 6.69 -23.56 -7.63
CA GLY A 291 5.46 -22.88 -8.07
C GLY A 291 4.75 -23.57 -9.25
N ALA A 292 5.03 -24.82 -9.52
CA ALA A 292 4.35 -25.60 -10.57
C ALA A 292 2.83 -25.43 -10.51
N GLY A 293 2.25 -25.10 -11.66
CA GLY A 293 0.80 -24.86 -11.77
C GLY A 293 0.37 -23.41 -11.65
N ILE A 294 1.19 -22.50 -11.10
CA ILE A 294 0.87 -21.07 -11.02
C ILE A 294 0.73 -20.50 -12.44
N VAL A 295 -0.39 -19.84 -12.69
CA VAL A 295 -0.68 -19.16 -13.96
C VAL A 295 -0.35 -17.67 -13.82
N ILE A 296 0.44 -17.17 -14.76
CA ILE A 296 0.69 -15.74 -14.94
C ILE A 296 -0.16 -15.29 -16.13
N LYS A 297 -1.06 -14.33 -15.86
CA LYS A 297 -2.04 -13.80 -16.82
C LYS A 297 -2.14 -12.30 -16.73
N ASP A 298 -2.83 -11.66 -17.65
CA ASP A 298 -3.09 -10.23 -17.60
C ASP A 298 -4.57 -9.88 -17.67
N ALA A 299 -4.91 -8.69 -17.23
CA ALA A 299 -6.24 -8.11 -17.37
C ALA A 299 -6.15 -6.58 -17.50
N ILE A 300 -7.03 -6.02 -18.33
CA ILE A 300 -7.16 -4.56 -18.46
C ILE A 300 -7.82 -3.99 -17.20
N ALA A 301 -7.33 -2.86 -16.69
CA ALA A 301 -7.69 -2.30 -15.38
C ALA A 301 -9.21 -2.07 -15.21
N ASP A 302 -9.88 -1.52 -16.19
CA ASP A 302 -11.33 -1.25 -16.13
C ASP A 302 -12.16 -2.53 -16.06
N ILE A 303 -11.81 -3.56 -16.82
CA ILE A 303 -12.52 -4.85 -16.72
C ILE A 303 -12.17 -5.58 -15.41
N THR A 304 -10.96 -5.37 -14.88
CA THR A 304 -10.57 -5.92 -13.58
C THR A 304 -11.46 -5.38 -12.47
N LEU A 305 -11.70 -4.06 -12.43
CA LEU A 305 -12.61 -3.44 -11.45
C LEU A 305 -14.03 -4.04 -11.49
N GLN A 306 -14.50 -4.45 -12.65
CA GLN A 306 -15.78 -5.18 -12.79
C GLN A 306 -15.66 -6.63 -12.33
N GLN A 307 -14.61 -7.33 -12.75
CA GLN A 307 -14.48 -8.77 -12.55
C GLN A 307 -14.18 -9.15 -11.10
N VAL A 308 -13.45 -8.33 -10.34
CA VAL A 308 -13.23 -8.57 -8.91
C VAL A 308 -14.53 -8.50 -8.08
N LEU A 309 -15.59 -7.87 -8.62
CA LEU A 309 -16.94 -7.87 -8.04
C LEU A 309 -17.75 -9.11 -8.44
N THR A 310 -17.65 -9.51 -9.71
CA THR A 310 -18.51 -10.53 -10.30
C THR A 310 -17.94 -11.94 -10.24
N ARG A 311 -16.60 -12.04 -10.23
CA ARG A 311 -15.84 -13.29 -10.24
C ARG A 311 -14.56 -13.16 -9.40
N PRO A 312 -14.64 -12.81 -8.09
CA PRO A 312 -13.46 -12.59 -7.27
C PRO A 312 -12.54 -13.81 -7.21
N GLU A 313 -13.07 -15.01 -7.29
CA GLU A 313 -12.31 -16.26 -7.28
C GLU A 313 -11.36 -16.47 -8.48
N ASP A 314 -11.49 -15.68 -9.55
CA ASP A 314 -10.59 -15.71 -10.70
C ASP A 314 -9.28 -14.96 -10.42
N PHE A 315 -9.22 -14.18 -9.35
CA PHE A 315 -8.06 -13.36 -8.96
C PHE A 315 -7.44 -13.87 -7.67
N ASP A 316 -6.11 -13.86 -7.62
CA ASP A 316 -5.37 -14.32 -6.45
C ASP A 316 -4.28 -13.29 -6.10
N VAL A 317 -3.07 -13.37 -6.64
CA VAL A 317 -2.09 -12.28 -6.56
C VAL A 317 -2.27 -11.35 -7.76
N ILE A 318 -2.34 -10.05 -7.48
CA ILE A 318 -2.46 -9.00 -8.49
C ILE A 318 -1.20 -8.14 -8.46
N ALA A 319 -0.48 -8.07 -9.57
CA ALA A 319 0.65 -7.14 -9.72
C ALA A 319 0.24 -6.00 -10.66
N THR A 320 0.43 -4.75 -10.22
CA THR A 320 -0.03 -3.59 -10.98
C THR A 320 0.78 -2.33 -10.68
N LEU A 321 0.70 -1.35 -11.56
CA LEU A 321 1.31 -0.03 -11.38
C LEU A 321 0.65 0.75 -10.26
N ASN A 322 1.29 1.82 -9.83
CA ASN A 322 0.99 2.53 -8.60
C ASN A 322 -0.45 3.05 -8.53
N LEU A 323 -0.92 3.79 -9.50
CA LEU A 323 -2.27 4.37 -9.50
C LEU A 323 -3.36 3.28 -9.57
N ASN A 324 -3.21 2.32 -10.47
CA ASN A 324 -4.17 1.22 -10.58
C ASN A 324 -4.27 0.42 -9.27
N GLY A 325 -3.12 0.19 -8.63
CA GLY A 325 -3.04 -0.51 -7.34
C GLY A 325 -3.69 0.26 -6.20
N ASP A 326 -3.60 1.59 -6.21
CA ASP A 326 -4.28 2.44 -5.24
C ASP A 326 -5.80 2.31 -5.34
N TYR A 327 -6.34 2.54 -6.51
CA TYR A 327 -7.78 2.44 -6.74
C TYR A 327 -8.33 1.04 -6.48
N LEU A 328 -7.62 0.02 -6.96
CA LEU A 328 -8.08 -1.36 -6.84
C LEU A 328 -8.07 -1.85 -5.40
N SER A 329 -7.05 -1.50 -4.61
CA SER A 329 -6.97 -1.92 -3.20
C SER A 329 -8.09 -1.34 -2.35
N ASP A 330 -8.46 -0.08 -2.55
CA ASP A 330 -9.55 0.56 -1.81
C ASP A 330 -10.92 0.02 -2.25
N ALA A 331 -11.10 -0.23 -3.56
CA ALA A 331 -12.31 -0.86 -4.08
C ALA A 331 -12.50 -2.30 -3.51
N LEU A 332 -11.42 -3.06 -3.39
CA LEU A 332 -11.45 -4.39 -2.79
C LEU A 332 -11.65 -4.34 -1.27
N ALA A 333 -11.02 -3.41 -0.57
CA ALA A 333 -11.24 -3.22 0.87
C ALA A 333 -12.72 -2.97 1.19
N ALA A 334 -13.42 -2.19 0.36
CA ALA A 334 -14.85 -1.96 0.50
C ALA A 334 -15.67 -3.26 0.41
N GLN A 335 -15.23 -4.24 -0.39
CA GLN A 335 -15.93 -5.52 -0.53
C GLN A 335 -15.83 -6.41 0.71
N VAL A 336 -14.81 -6.24 1.52
CA VAL A 336 -14.56 -7.08 2.71
C VAL A 336 -14.87 -6.38 4.03
N GLY A 337 -15.47 -5.19 3.99
CA GLY A 337 -15.92 -4.46 5.19
C GLY A 337 -15.33 -3.08 5.39
N GLY A 338 -14.47 -2.61 4.47
CA GLY A 338 -13.93 -1.26 4.45
C GLY A 338 -12.49 -1.15 4.91
N ILE A 339 -11.97 0.07 4.78
CA ILE A 339 -10.55 0.38 5.06
C ILE A 339 -10.14 0.26 6.53
N GLY A 340 -11.10 0.21 7.47
CA GLY A 340 -10.83 0.00 8.90
C GLY A 340 -10.18 -1.34 9.25
N ILE A 341 -10.24 -2.32 8.33
CA ILE A 341 -9.60 -3.64 8.45
C ILE A 341 -8.73 -3.97 7.24
N ALA A 342 -8.29 -2.96 6.48
CA ALA A 342 -7.40 -3.15 5.34
C ALA A 342 -5.95 -2.86 5.77
N PRO A 343 -5.07 -3.87 5.82
CA PRO A 343 -3.68 -3.68 6.16
C PRO A 343 -2.83 -3.29 4.96
N GLY A 344 -1.63 -2.78 5.23
CA GLY A 344 -0.64 -2.49 4.21
C GLY A 344 0.80 -2.68 4.71
N GLY A 345 1.69 -3.04 3.79
CA GLY A 345 3.12 -3.09 4.02
C GLY A 345 3.88 -2.54 2.83
N ASN A 346 4.81 -1.63 3.07
CA ASN A 346 5.70 -1.11 2.04
C ASN A 346 7.05 -1.80 2.19
N ILE A 347 7.49 -2.55 1.19
CA ILE A 347 8.58 -3.52 1.35
C ILE A 347 9.61 -3.38 0.22
N ASN A 348 10.88 -3.42 0.61
CA ASN A 348 11.99 -3.67 -0.28
C ASN A 348 12.51 -5.09 -0.02
N TYR A 349 12.10 -6.06 -0.81
CA TYR A 349 12.50 -7.47 -0.65
C TYR A 349 13.99 -7.73 -0.93
N ILE A 350 14.73 -6.76 -1.48
CA ILE A 350 16.16 -6.88 -1.77
C ILE A 350 16.97 -6.50 -0.53
N THR A 351 16.63 -5.39 0.10
CA THR A 351 17.35 -4.84 1.26
C THR A 351 16.76 -5.24 2.60
N GLY A 352 15.55 -5.79 2.63
CA GLY A 352 14.83 -6.19 3.83
C GLY A 352 14.08 -5.06 4.54
N HIS A 353 14.16 -3.82 4.04
CA HIS A 353 13.39 -2.72 4.63
C HIS A 353 11.89 -2.92 4.44
N ALA A 354 11.12 -2.76 5.51
CA ALA A 354 9.68 -2.86 5.49
C ALA A 354 9.04 -1.90 6.48
N VAL A 355 8.07 -1.11 6.02
CA VAL A 355 7.26 -0.24 6.87
C VAL A 355 5.79 -0.62 6.69
N PHE A 356 5.22 -1.18 7.74
CA PHE A 356 3.81 -1.57 7.78
C PHE A 356 2.95 -0.39 8.19
N GLU A 357 1.74 -0.29 7.63
CA GLU A 357 0.90 0.90 7.85
C GLU A 357 -0.58 0.62 7.70
N ALA A 358 -1.42 1.40 8.41
CA ALA A 358 -2.83 1.51 8.10
C ALA A 358 -3.02 2.10 6.69
N THR A 359 -3.99 1.58 5.94
CA THR A 359 -4.28 2.08 4.58
C THR A 359 -5.23 3.28 4.58
N HIS A 360 -5.94 3.53 5.69
CA HIS A 360 -6.85 4.67 5.85
C HIS A 360 -6.12 5.98 6.22
N GLY A 361 -6.82 7.11 6.02
CA GLY A 361 -6.33 8.44 6.39
C GLY A 361 -6.47 8.74 7.90
N THR A 362 -6.11 9.97 8.26
CA THR A 362 -6.04 10.44 9.66
C THR A 362 -7.39 10.70 10.34
N ALA A 363 -8.47 10.90 9.58
CA ALA A 363 -9.82 11.17 10.06
C ALA A 363 -9.87 12.14 11.28
N PRO A 364 -9.37 13.37 11.15
CA PRO A 364 -9.09 14.26 12.28
C PRO A 364 -10.32 14.60 13.15
N LYS A 365 -11.52 14.54 12.58
CA LYS A 365 -12.76 14.78 13.34
C LYS A 365 -13.04 13.71 14.40
N TYR A 366 -12.38 12.56 14.34
CA TYR A 366 -12.52 11.47 15.32
C TYR A 366 -11.29 11.33 16.23
N ALA A 367 -10.32 12.23 16.14
CA ALA A 367 -9.10 12.21 16.95
C ALA A 367 -9.44 12.27 18.46
N ASN A 368 -8.73 11.49 19.26
CA ASN A 368 -8.86 11.44 20.73
C ASN A 368 -10.27 11.07 21.24
N GLN A 369 -11.08 10.38 20.42
CA GLN A 369 -12.43 9.95 20.83
C GLN A 369 -12.50 8.47 21.21
N ASP A 370 -11.41 7.74 21.09
CA ASP A 370 -11.36 6.28 21.33
C ASP A 370 -12.48 5.52 20.59
N LYS A 371 -12.75 5.89 19.32
CA LYS A 371 -13.95 5.45 18.61
C LYS A 371 -13.66 4.60 17.36
N VAL A 372 -12.57 4.88 16.65
CA VAL A 372 -12.29 4.27 15.35
C VAL A 372 -11.84 2.82 15.46
N ASN A 373 -12.00 2.07 14.38
CA ASN A 373 -11.58 0.67 14.30
C ASN A 373 -10.04 0.57 14.21
N PRO A 374 -9.35 -0.11 15.13
CA PRO A 374 -7.90 -0.29 15.08
C PRO A 374 -7.47 -1.46 14.18
N GLY A 375 -8.40 -2.17 13.56
CA GLY A 375 -8.17 -3.42 12.82
C GLY A 375 -7.15 -3.30 11.70
N SER A 376 -7.10 -2.15 10.99
CA SER A 376 -6.11 -1.92 9.94
C SER A 376 -4.67 -1.94 10.47
N VAL A 377 -4.39 -1.25 11.59
CA VAL A 377 -3.05 -1.29 12.22
C VAL A 377 -2.78 -2.66 12.85
N ILE A 378 -3.77 -3.29 13.48
CA ILE A 378 -3.64 -4.64 14.05
C ILE A 378 -3.25 -5.65 12.97
N LEU A 379 -3.91 -5.64 11.82
CA LEU A 379 -3.59 -6.51 10.69
C LEU A 379 -2.26 -6.14 10.01
N SER A 380 -1.89 -4.85 10.01
CA SER A 380 -0.55 -4.44 9.53
C SER A 380 0.57 -4.98 10.44
N GLY A 381 0.34 -5.05 11.76
CA GLY A 381 1.23 -5.73 12.69
C GLY A 381 1.27 -7.24 12.51
N GLU A 382 0.13 -7.86 12.17
CA GLU A 382 0.07 -9.27 11.77
C GLU A 382 0.98 -9.54 10.57
N MET A 383 0.87 -8.72 9.51
CA MET A 383 1.76 -8.79 8.34
C MET A 383 3.23 -8.60 8.72
N MET A 384 3.53 -7.66 9.62
CA MET A 384 4.88 -7.43 10.14
C MET A 384 5.43 -8.69 10.81
N PHE A 385 4.66 -9.35 11.66
CA PHE A 385 5.09 -10.58 12.32
C PHE A 385 5.33 -11.73 11.32
N ARG A 386 4.47 -11.89 10.32
CA ARG A 386 4.72 -12.87 9.23
C ARG A 386 5.99 -12.54 8.46
N TYR A 387 6.23 -11.27 8.17
CA TYR A 387 7.44 -10.83 7.48
C TYR A 387 8.70 -11.13 8.31
N MET A 388 8.63 -10.95 9.63
CA MET A 388 9.69 -11.28 10.59
C MET A 388 9.84 -12.79 10.85
N GLY A 389 8.92 -13.64 10.36
CA GLY A 389 8.90 -15.08 10.65
C GLY A 389 8.33 -15.43 12.02
N TRP A 390 7.62 -14.52 12.70
CA TRP A 390 6.93 -14.77 13.95
C TRP A 390 5.47 -15.20 13.69
N THR A 391 5.34 -16.30 12.97
CA THR A 391 4.05 -16.79 12.46
C THR A 391 3.06 -17.17 13.56
N GLU A 392 3.54 -17.68 14.69
CA GLU A 392 2.71 -18.05 15.83
C GLU A 392 2.00 -16.82 16.43
N ALA A 393 2.72 -15.69 16.54
CA ALA A 393 2.13 -14.43 17.02
C ALA A 393 1.14 -13.86 16.00
N ALA A 394 1.45 -13.94 14.71
CA ALA A 394 0.55 -13.53 13.65
C ALA A 394 -0.76 -14.34 13.65
N ASP A 395 -0.67 -15.66 13.81
CA ASP A 395 -1.84 -16.56 13.87
C ASP A 395 -2.74 -16.25 15.07
N LEU A 396 -2.15 -15.89 16.22
CA LEU A 396 -2.92 -15.46 17.39
C LEU A 396 -3.68 -14.15 17.14
N ILE A 397 -3.08 -13.18 16.43
CA ILE A 397 -3.78 -11.94 16.04
C ILE A 397 -4.98 -12.25 15.16
N LEU A 398 -4.82 -13.10 14.14
CA LEU A 398 -5.94 -13.48 13.27
C LEU A 398 -7.03 -14.22 14.03
N LYS A 399 -6.66 -15.15 14.93
CA LYS A 399 -7.60 -15.84 15.78
C LYS A 399 -8.37 -14.86 16.66
N GLY A 400 -7.67 -13.95 17.32
CA GLY A 400 -8.25 -12.93 18.18
C GLY A 400 -9.22 -12.02 17.44
N LEU A 401 -8.83 -11.54 16.25
CA LEU A 401 -9.68 -10.69 15.43
C LEU A 401 -10.95 -11.40 14.97
N ASN A 402 -10.84 -12.65 14.50
CA ASN A 402 -12.00 -13.45 14.12
C ASN A 402 -12.94 -13.67 15.32
N GLY A 403 -12.41 -13.96 16.51
CA GLY A 403 -13.19 -14.12 17.73
C GLY A 403 -13.88 -12.84 18.17
N ALA A 404 -13.17 -11.72 18.12
CA ALA A 404 -13.72 -10.40 18.44
C ALA A 404 -14.88 -10.01 17.52
N ILE A 405 -14.75 -10.23 16.22
CA ILE A 405 -15.83 -9.99 15.24
C ILE A 405 -17.02 -10.93 15.51
N ALA A 406 -16.76 -12.21 15.74
CA ALA A 406 -17.79 -13.21 16.01
C ALA A 406 -18.57 -12.93 17.31
N SER A 407 -17.95 -12.31 18.31
CA SER A 407 -18.60 -11.89 19.56
C SER A 407 -19.60 -10.73 19.38
N ARG A 408 -19.60 -10.08 18.21
CA ARG A 408 -20.39 -8.88 17.87
C ARG A 408 -20.17 -7.67 18.80
N ARG A 409 -19.10 -7.66 19.57
CA ARG A 409 -18.60 -6.50 20.32
C ARG A 409 -17.57 -5.79 19.43
N VAL A 410 -18.01 -4.80 18.69
CA VAL A 410 -17.24 -4.21 17.58
C VAL A 410 -17.32 -2.68 17.60
N THR A 411 -16.43 -2.02 16.87
CA THR A 411 -16.42 -0.57 16.74
C THR A 411 -17.62 -0.06 15.91
N TYR A 412 -17.87 1.25 15.96
CA TYR A 412 -19.04 1.92 15.39
C TYR A 412 -19.28 1.63 13.89
N ASP A 413 -18.20 1.45 13.13
CA ASP A 413 -18.24 1.20 11.68
C ASP A 413 -18.88 -0.15 11.35
N PHE A 414 -18.62 -1.16 12.15
CA PHE A 414 -19.28 -2.47 12.05
C PHE A 414 -20.62 -2.49 12.77
N ALA A 415 -20.69 -1.96 13.99
CA ALA A 415 -21.89 -2.03 14.81
C ALA A 415 -23.13 -1.46 14.12
N ARG A 416 -22.99 -0.35 13.40
CA ARG A 416 -24.08 0.28 12.64
C ARG A 416 -24.65 -0.56 11.49
N LEU A 417 -23.94 -1.62 11.08
CA LEU A 417 -24.29 -2.46 9.93
C LEU A 417 -24.51 -3.94 10.33
N MET A 418 -24.18 -4.32 11.57
CA MET A 418 -24.31 -5.68 12.08
C MET A 418 -25.51 -5.79 13.02
N GLU A 419 -26.50 -6.57 12.65
CA GLU A 419 -27.66 -6.86 13.52
C GLU A 419 -27.23 -7.49 14.84
N GLY A 420 -27.72 -6.96 15.95
CA GLY A 420 -27.42 -7.46 17.30
C GLY A 420 -25.99 -7.21 17.77
N ALA A 421 -25.25 -6.31 17.13
CA ALA A 421 -23.93 -5.91 17.58
C ALA A 421 -24.01 -4.90 18.73
N THR A 422 -23.00 -4.97 19.60
CA THR A 422 -22.74 -3.99 20.65
C THR A 422 -21.59 -3.10 20.22
N GLU A 423 -21.83 -1.80 20.11
CA GLU A 423 -20.78 -0.80 19.85
C GLU A 423 -19.85 -0.70 21.04
N ILE A 424 -18.55 -0.83 20.81
CA ILE A 424 -17.50 -0.65 21.82
C ILE A 424 -16.44 0.32 21.31
N LYS A 425 -15.64 0.84 22.24
CA LYS A 425 -14.54 1.78 21.94
C LYS A 425 -13.38 1.10 21.22
N CYS A 426 -12.52 1.91 20.58
CA CYS A 426 -11.27 1.48 19.96
C CYS A 426 -10.40 0.66 20.93
N SER A 427 -10.16 1.19 22.14
CA SER A 427 -9.40 0.51 23.20
C SER A 427 -10.02 -0.82 23.61
N GLN A 428 -11.35 -0.87 23.79
CA GLN A 428 -12.10 -2.07 24.16
C GLN A 428 -12.11 -3.11 23.03
N PHE A 429 -12.05 -2.69 21.77
CA PHE A 429 -11.91 -3.63 20.67
C PHE A 429 -10.55 -4.32 20.69
N GLY A 430 -9.47 -3.59 21.02
CA GLY A 430 -8.16 -4.18 21.28
C GLY A 430 -8.20 -5.23 22.41
N ASP A 431 -8.88 -4.94 23.52
CA ASP A 431 -9.07 -5.89 24.61
C ASP A 431 -9.85 -7.13 24.16
N ASN A 432 -10.92 -6.92 23.38
CA ASN A 432 -11.73 -8.01 22.82
C ASN A 432 -10.92 -8.93 21.89
N VAL A 433 -10.00 -8.39 21.10
CA VAL A 433 -9.06 -9.18 20.29
C VAL A 433 -8.14 -10.02 21.19
N ILE A 434 -7.59 -9.44 22.26
CA ILE A 434 -6.70 -10.14 23.22
C ILE A 434 -7.44 -11.26 23.97
N GLU A 435 -8.70 -11.05 24.35
CA GLU A 435 -9.55 -12.04 25.00
C GLU A 435 -9.74 -13.31 24.16
N HIS A 436 -9.76 -13.17 22.83
CA HIS A 436 -10.03 -14.27 21.89
C HIS A 436 -8.79 -14.90 21.24
N MET A 437 -7.57 -14.48 21.58
CA MET A 437 -6.31 -15.10 21.13
C MET A 437 -6.08 -16.53 21.60
#